data_06b4930c98a4905556d1b8033ad55f9d
#
_entry.id   06b4930c98a4905556d1b8033ad55f9d
#
_cell.length_a   1.000
_cell.length_b   1.000
_cell.length_c   1.000
_cell.angle_alpha   90.00
_cell.angle_beta   90.00
_cell.angle_gamma   90.00
#
_symmetry.space_group_name_H-M   'P 1'
#
loop_
_entity.id
_entity.type
_entity.pdbx_description
1 polymer ?
#
loop_
_entity_poly.entity_id
_entity_poly.type
_entity_poly.pdbx_seq_one_letter_code
_entity_poly.pdbx_strand_id
1 'polypeptide(L)'
;MKMKREKFLLSMLSILPLTLFAKINTRLFTKSNPLTSLLEYPLMHAIFGRRSRRFGRGMEIPSGPLAYKSKLDPLPLSELEQSILIAAGTGVTGWNFGVPFGPNRPKEHASYTLRFTGRTAPSAGGFGTPALLFTNDTGTYITNTRDTQPSAINEAGEDLSDVERIIAVCKANTTKLSDTRLDLPAAPPHMLEPNLWMANAPGSTLFMPIADASEQMLAFMALSMSNGNVIMDDDAKKPAGNLQRFISSGLLNDKKRVPLSVLHQMVYESNCTEVAFMAHNMVLTLQALGLGGLYMSGLNRWSILGAFADKGIKGMGFRFVNNERWTLPNPVGLDGIYEGLCPPYYPNMRMAVEAFVKRKFGPKGAYDKNTPGPWKESKDMKGGVTPYSDEFVDCLTEVAQYIYDKHGKFPGTFSTIVLPGYVQAIHLDNEYYDKFYKPGAYLKSHAEHMKVWHNE
;
A
#
# COMPACT_ATOMS: atom_id res chain seq x y z
N MET A 1 -32.38 -5.50 -15.73
CA MET A 1 -31.35 -4.43 -15.64
C MET A 1 -29.97 -5.01 -15.28
N LYS A 2 -29.55 -6.10 -15.94
CA LYS A 2 -28.31 -6.88 -15.66
C LYS A 2 -27.26 -6.81 -16.80
N MET A 3 -27.47 -5.97 -17.81
CA MET A 3 -26.70 -6.02 -19.07
C MET A 3 -25.79 -4.81 -19.34
N LYS A 4 -25.46 -3.98 -18.32
CA LYS A 4 -24.58 -2.81 -18.49
C LYS A 4 -23.20 -2.93 -17.81
N ARG A 5 -22.98 -3.92 -16.95
CA ARG A 5 -21.71 -4.07 -16.21
C ARG A 5 -20.58 -4.73 -17.03
N GLU A 6 -20.92 -5.67 -17.91
CA GLU A 6 -19.90 -6.39 -18.71
C GLU A 6 -19.33 -5.58 -19.88
N LYS A 7 -20.08 -4.61 -20.41
CA LYS A 7 -19.61 -3.78 -21.54
C LYS A 7 -18.69 -2.63 -21.11
N PHE A 8 -18.71 -2.21 -19.85
CA PHE A 8 -17.84 -1.14 -19.35
C PHE A 8 -16.44 -1.64 -19.01
N LEU A 9 -16.28 -2.89 -18.62
CA LEU A 9 -14.98 -3.52 -18.34
C LEU A 9 -14.19 -3.93 -19.59
N LEU A 10 -14.85 -4.03 -20.75
CA LEU A 10 -14.20 -4.42 -22.01
C LEU A 10 -13.73 -3.25 -22.87
N SER A 11 -14.11 -2.00 -22.56
CA SER A 11 -13.79 -0.84 -23.39
C SER A 11 -12.55 -0.05 -22.97
N MET A 12 -11.90 -0.38 -21.84
CA MET A 12 -10.66 0.28 -21.40
C MET A 12 -9.40 -0.57 -21.57
N LEU A 13 -9.47 -1.70 -22.26
CA LEU A 13 -8.31 -2.51 -22.65
C LEU A 13 -8.02 -2.37 -24.15
N SER A 14 -8.06 -1.15 -24.69
CA SER A 14 -7.44 -0.86 -25.98
C SER A 14 -5.95 -0.67 -25.77
N ILE A 15 -5.20 -1.63 -26.26
CA ILE A 15 -3.77 -1.65 -26.53
C ILE A 15 -3.30 -0.25 -26.94
N LEU A 16 -2.68 0.49 -26.01
CA LEU A 16 -1.82 1.62 -26.40
C LEU A 16 -0.57 1.01 -27.06
N PRO A 17 -0.29 1.35 -28.32
CA PRO A 17 0.87 0.81 -29.01
C PRO A 17 2.15 1.25 -28.30
N LEU A 18 3.11 0.33 -28.15
CA LEU A 18 4.47 0.57 -27.62
C LEU A 18 5.19 1.78 -28.24
N THR A 19 4.67 2.32 -29.34
CA THR A 19 5.23 3.48 -30.05
C THR A 19 4.93 4.83 -29.37
N LEU A 20 4.05 4.89 -28.36
CA LEU A 20 3.80 6.14 -27.61
C LEU A 20 4.83 6.39 -26.52
N PHE A 21 5.63 5.38 -26.14
CA PHE A 21 6.73 5.52 -25.17
C PHE A 21 7.98 6.19 -25.75
N ALA A 22 8.08 6.32 -27.06
CA ALA A 22 9.27 6.85 -27.74
C ALA A 22 9.29 8.39 -27.92
N LYS A 23 8.31 9.12 -27.40
CA LYS A 23 8.29 10.58 -27.46
C LYS A 23 7.99 11.24 -26.09
N ILE A 24 8.59 10.76 -25.01
CA ILE A 24 8.85 11.62 -23.87
C ILE A 24 10.07 12.46 -24.28
N ASN A 25 9.81 13.75 -24.43
CA ASN A 25 10.75 14.74 -24.94
C ASN A 25 12.13 14.62 -24.28
N THR A 26 13.12 14.20 -25.03
CA THR A 26 14.58 14.26 -24.74
C THR A 26 15.09 15.71 -24.55
N ARG A 27 14.25 16.69 -24.32
CA ARG A 27 14.61 18.12 -24.22
C ARG A 27 14.72 18.69 -22.81
N LEU A 28 14.59 17.86 -21.74
CA LEU A 28 14.65 18.35 -20.36
C LEU A 28 16.04 18.22 -19.68
N PHE A 29 17.07 17.72 -20.38
CA PHE A 29 18.31 17.34 -19.70
C PHE A 29 19.57 17.91 -20.36
N THR A 30 19.78 19.21 -20.15
CA THR A 30 21.11 19.82 -20.37
C THR A 30 21.44 20.74 -19.18
N LYS A 31 22.04 20.18 -18.19
CA LYS A 31 22.81 20.60 -16.99
C LYS A 31 22.39 19.71 -15.83
N SER A 32 23.33 19.07 -15.17
CA SER A 32 23.22 18.07 -14.08
C SER A 32 21.80 17.61 -13.78
N ASN A 33 21.38 16.53 -14.43
CA ASN A 33 20.03 15.96 -14.24
C ASN A 33 19.80 15.73 -12.72
N PRO A 34 18.76 16.30 -12.09
CA PRO A 34 18.47 16.10 -10.67
C PRO A 34 18.37 14.62 -10.26
N LEU A 35 17.90 13.76 -11.18
CA LEU A 35 17.86 12.30 -10.96
C LEU A 35 19.27 11.69 -10.83
N THR A 36 20.27 12.20 -11.54
CA THR A 36 21.67 11.75 -11.37
C THR A 36 22.14 12.04 -9.95
N SER A 37 21.92 13.25 -9.44
CA SER A 37 22.26 13.60 -8.06
C SER A 37 21.55 12.73 -7.03
N LEU A 38 20.31 12.31 -7.31
CA LEU A 38 19.56 11.42 -6.46
C LEU A 38 20.15 10.00 -6.45
N LEU A 39 20.48 9.44 -7.64
CA LEU A 39 21.05 8.09 -7.77
C LEU A 39 22.45 8.00 -7.16
N GLU A 40 23.22 9.07 -7.24
CA GLU A 40 24.55 9.16 -6.64
C GLU A 40 24.53 9.47 -5.14
N TYR A 41 23.37 9.80 -4.55
CA TYR A 41 23.28 10.14 -3.13
C TYR A 41 23.53 8.90 -2.25
N PRO A 42 24.55 8.93 -1.36
CA PRO A 42 24.92 7.76 -0.59
C PRO A 42 23.81 7.31 0.37
N LEU A 43 23.40 6.05 0.29
CA LEU A 43 22.38 5.51 1.17
C LEU A 43 22.67 5.74 2.66
N MET A 44 23.93 5.59 3.08
CA MET A 44 24.30 5.78 4.48
C MET A 44 24.17 7.24 4.92
N HIS A 45 24.34 8.21 4.02
CA HIS A 45 24.04 9.62 4.31
C HIS A 45 22.54 9.84 4.53
N ALA A 46 21.68 9.18 3.76
CA ALA A 46 20.21 9.23 3.97
C ALA A 46 19.84 8.65 5.35
N ILE A 47 20.38 7.48 5.69
CA ILE A 47 20.10 6.79 6.94
C ILE A 47 20.60 7.60 8.15
N PHE A 48 21.88 7.98 8.18
CA PHE A 48 22.48 8.67 9.31
C PHE A 48 22.05 10.15 9.43
N GLY A 49 21.70 10.77 8.30
CA GLY A 49 21.20 12.14 8.23
C GLY A 49 19.68 12.26 8.50
N ARG A 50 18.96 11.13 8.59
CA ARG A 50 17.51 11.12 8.75
C ARG A 50 17.08 11.83 10.03
N ARG A 51 16.27 12.87 9.86
CA ARG A 51 15.60 13.59 10.96
C ARG A 51 14.18 13.96 10.52
N SER A 52 13.30 14.18 11.49
CA SER A 52 11.98 14.76 11.26
C SER A 52 12.10 16.28 11.21
N ARG A 53 12.13 16.83 10.01
CA ARG A 53 12.17 18.29 9.77
C ARG A 53 10.78 18.74 9.39
N ARG A 54 10.11 19.45 10.30
CA ARG A 54 8.65 19.64 10.26
C ARG A 54 8.23 21.02 9.78
N PHE A 55 9.08 22.02 9.89
CA PHE A 55 8.75 23.39 9.53
C PHE A 55 9.11 23.66 8.07
N GLY A 56 8.14 24.05 7.28
CA GLY A 56 8.29 24.31 5.85
C GLY A 56 7.83 25.69 5.44
N ARG A 57 8.01 26.00 4.18
CA ARG A 57 7.53 27.23 3.54
C ARG A 57 6.03 27.42 3.76
N GLY A 58 5.60 28.63 4.08
CA GLY A 58 4.22 29.01 4.31
C GLY A 58 3.62 28.58 5.67
N MET A 59 4.36 27.85 6.49
CA MET A 59 3.88 27.41 7.80
C MET A 59 4.01 28.46 8.87
N GLU A 60 3.20 28.33 9.94
CA GLU A 60 3.20 29.21 11.11
C GLU A 60 3.08 28.39 12.41
N ILE A 61 4.00 28.63 13.36
CA ILE A 61 3.87 28.20 14.74
C ILE A 61 3.32 29.41 15.51
N PRO A 62 2.05 29.38 15.94
CA PRO A 62 1.37 30.59 16.39
C PRO A 62 1.82 31.09 17.76
N SER A 63 2.42 30.25 18.61
CA SER A 63 2.77 30.61 19.98
C SER A 63 3.90 29.76 20.53
N GLY A 64 4.43 30.15 21.68
CA GLY A 64 5.49 29.43 22.40
C GLY A 64 6.91 29.86 22.01
N PRO A 65 7.95 29.19 22.56
CA PRO A 65 9.35 29.61 22.39
C PRO A 65 9.87 29.46 20.95
N LEU A 66 9.20 28.69 20.12
CA LEU A 66 9.54 28.51 18.70
C LEU A 66 8.51 29.18 17.76
N ALA A 67 7.73 30.15 18.30
CA ALA A 67 6.76 30.89 17.50
C ALA A 67 7.45 31.58 16.31
N TYR A 68 6.93 31.28 15.11
CA TYR A 68 7.50 31.78 13.87
C TYR A 68 6.50 31.63 12.72
N LYS A 69 6.44 32.63 11.89
CA LYS A 69 5.71 32.60 10.62
C LYS A 69 6.71 32.61 9.47
N SER A 70 6.62 31.66 8.57
CA SER A 70 7.42 31.64 7.36
C SER A 70 7.22 32.92 6.55
N LYS A 71 8.30 33.49 6.06
CA LYS A 71 8.27 34.62 5.12
C LYS A 71 8.11 34.19 3.68
N LEU A 72 8.22 32.88 3.44
CA LEU A 72 8.14 32.27 2.12
C LEU A 72 6.72 31.75 1.89
N ASP A 73 6.24 31.85 0.65
CA ASP A 73 4.94 31.26 0.28
C ASP A 73 5.01 29.72 0.31
N PRO A 74 3.87 29.06 0.56
CA PRO A 74 3.76 27.61 0.38
C PRO A 74 4.22 27.20 -1.02
N LEU A 75 5.06 26.16 -1.12
CA LEU A 75 5.52 25.65 -2.40
C LEU A 75 5.16 24.15 -2.49
N PRO A 76 4.24 23.79 -3.40
CA PRO A 76 3.93 22.39 -3.67
C PRO A 76 5.14 21.64 -4.23
N LEU A 77 5.23 20.34 -3.94
CA LEU A 77 6.22 19.49 -4.59
C LEU A 77 6.01 19.51 -6.10
N SER A 78 7.12 19.57 -6.85
CA SER A 78 7.07 19.39 -8.30
C SER A 78 6.56 17.98 -8.64
N GLU A 79 6.06 17.80 -9.87
CA GLU A 79 5.61 16.49 -10.33
C GLU A 79 6.71 15.43 -10.25
N LEU A 80 7.97 15.81 -10.49
CA LEU A 80 9.10 14.90 -10.43
C LEU A 80 9.39 14.46 -8.99
N GLU A 81 9.48 15.40 -8.04
CA GLU A 81 9.71 15.10 -6.61
C GLU A 81 8.63 14.20 -6.04
N GLN A 82 7.36 14.51 -6.34
CA GLN A 82 6.24 13.69 -5.91
C GLN A 82 6.31 12.28 -6.53
N SER A 83 6.62 12.17 -7.82
CA SER A 83 6.71 10.89 -8.53
C SER A 83 7.84 10.01 -8.00
N ILE A 84 8.98 10.60 -7.63
CA ILE A 84 10.10 9.90 -6.99
C ILE A 84 9.67 9.33 -5.63
N LEU A 85 8.97 10.13 -4.80
CA LEU A 85 8.48 9.66 -3.50
C LEU A 85 7.45 8.53 -3.66
N ILE A 86 6.55 8.63 -4.62
CA ILE A 86 5.59 7.57 -4.95
C ILE A 86 6.33 6.30 -5.38
N ALA A 87 7.33 6.43 -6.26
CA ALA A 87 8.15 5.32 -6.74
C ALA A 87 8.95 4.68 -5.59
N ALA A 88 9.54 5.47 -4.70
CA ALA A 88 10.23 4.97 -3.51
C ALA A 88 9.31 4.17 -2.58
N GLY A 89 8.05 4.59 -2.44
CA GLY A 89 7.06 3.91 -1.60
C GLY A 89 6.45 2.67 -2.23
N THR A 90 6.14 2.70 -3.53
CA THR A 90 5.30 1.66 -4.16
C THR A 90 5.72 1.29 -5.59
N GLY A 91 6.96 1.63 -6.01
CA GLY A 91 7.47 1.34 -7.34
C GLY A 91 7.58 -0.17 -7.64
N VAL A 92 7.37 -0.52 -8.89
CA VAL A 92 7.59 -1.88 -9.40
C VAL A 92 9.00 -1.97 -9.96
N THR A 93 9.86 -2.76 -9.28
CA THR A 93 11.28 -2.88 -9.61
C THR A 93 11.61 -4.06 -10.51
N GLY A 94 10.67 -4.99 -10.69
CA GLY A 94 10.89 -6.20 -11.47
C GLY A 94 10.11 -7.36 -10.87
N TRP A 95 10.73 -8.52 -10.87
CA TRP A 95 10.15 -9.75 -10.34
C TRP A 95 10.51 -9.98 -8.88
N ASN A 96 9.56 -10.55 -8.13
CA ASN A 96 9.85 -11.21 -6.87
C ASN A 96 10.34 -12.63 -7.18
N PHE A 97 11.59 -12.95 -6.81
CA PHE A 97 12.24 -14.22 -7.08
C PHE A 97 11.76 -15.33 -6.15
N GLY A 98 10.46 -15.63 -6.16
CA GLY A 98 9.88 -16.70 -5.36
C GLY A 98 10.44 -18.07 -5.73
N VAL A 99 10.64 -18.92 -4.71
CA VAL A 99 11.10 -20.29 -4.85
C VAL A 99 9.94 -21.24 -4.55
N PRO A 100 9.38 -21.94 -5.58
CA PRO A 100 8.32 -22.91 -5.39
C PRO A 100 8.91 -24.20 -4.76
N PHE A 101 8.95 -24.24 -3.42
CA PHE A 101 9.50 -25.37 -2.66
C PHE A 101 8.62 -25.69 -1.46
N GLY A 102 8.39 -26.99 -1.25
CA GLY A 102 7.75 -27.51 -0.04
C GLY A 102 8.18 -28.97 0.18
N PRO A 103 8.79 -29.32 1.34
CA PRO A 103 9.41 -30.62 1.51
C PRO A 103 8.41 -31.78 1.58
N ASN A 104 7.21 -31.56 2.12
CA ASN A 104 6.22 -32.62 2.34
C ASN A 104 5.08 -32.60 1.29
N ARG A 105 4.75 -31.39 0.78
CA ARG A 105 3.72 -31.15 -0.24
C ARG A 105 4.22 -30.10 -1.20
N PRO A 106 5.23 -30.40 -2.01
CA PRO A 106 5.94 -29.37 -2.79
C PRO A 106 5.02 -28.56 -3.71
N LYS A 107 3.98 -29.17 -4.28
CA LYS A 107 3.06 -28.47 -5.19
C LYS A 107 2.10 -27.54 -4.44
N GLU A 108 1.50 -27.98 -3.33
CA GLU A 108 0.58 -27.17 -2.54
C GLU A 108 1.32 -26.08 -1.77
N HIS A 109 2.46 -26.38 -1.17
CA HIS A 109 3.26 -25.41 -0.42
C HIS A 109 3.80 -24.28 -1.30
N ALA A 110 4.13 -24.58 -2.56
CA ALA A 110 4.60 -23.60 -3.52
C ALA A 110 3.56 -22.51 -3.84
N SER A 111 2.29 -22.73 -3.50
CA SER A 111 1.19 -21.83 -3.82
C SER A 111 0.95 -20.70 -2.80
N TYR A 112 1.78 -20.51 -1.77
CA TYR A 112 1.56 -19.46 -0.75
C TYR A 112 1.69 -18.04 -1.28
N THR A 113 2.54 -17.80 -2.27
CA THR A 113 2.78 -16.49 -2.86
C THR A 113 1.52 -15.97 -3.59
N LEU A 114 1.19 -14.70 -3.36
CA LEU A 114 0.07 -14.04 -4.04
C LEU A 114 0.49 -13.36 -5.35
N ARG A 115 1.71 -12.86 -5.41
CA ARG A 115 2.24 -12.06 -6.52
C ARG A 115 3.72 -12.33 -6.73
N PHE A 116 4.14 -12.27 -7.99
CA PHE A 116 5.56 -12.27 -8.35
C PHE A 116 6.09 -10.88 -8.72
N THR A 117 5.37 -9.84 -8.36
CA THR A 117 5.79 -8.45 -8.56
C THR A 117 6.78 -8.03 -7.49
N GLY A 118 8.01 -7.71 -7.89
CA GLY A 118 9.02 -7.06 -7.05
C GLY A 118 8.68 -5.58 -6.88
N ARG A 119 8.83 -5.07 -5.67
CA ARG A 119 8.51 -3.68 -5.32
C ARG A 119 9.64 -3.04 -4.53
N THR A 120 9.70 -1.71 -4.54
CA THR A 120 10.64 -0.94 -3.71
C THR A 120 10.47 -1.22 -2.22
N ALA A 121 9.25 -1.44 -1.75
CA ALA A 121 8.99 -1.85 -0.39
C ALA A 121 8.88 -3.39 -0.31
N PRO A 122 9.63 -4.06 0.57
CA PRO A 122 9.58 -5.50 0.72
C PRO A 122 8.28 -5.98 1.37
N SER A 123 7.92 -7.23 1.08
CA SER A 123 6.82 -7.95 1.73
C SER A 123 7.36 -9.28 2.25
N ALA A 124 7.22 -9.56 3.56
CA ALA A 124 7.76 -10.75 4.20
C ALA A 124 7.18 -12.06 3.64
N GLY A 125 5.90 -12.04 3.22
CA GLY A 125 5.21 -13.21 2.65
C GLY A 125 5.03 -13.14 1.13
N GLY A 126 5.55 -12.13 0.45
CA GLY A 126 5.29 -11.91 -0.98
C GLY A 126 3.81 -11.58 -1.27
N PHE A 127 3.08 -11.06 -0.28
CA PHE A 127 1.65 -10.74 -0.43
C PHE A 127 1.43 -9.47 -1.23
N GLY A 128 2.19 -8.41 -0.94
CA GLY A 128 2.21 -7.18 -1.71
C GLY A 128 0.85 -6.49 -1.84
N THR A 129 0.05 -6.51 -0.77
CA THR A 129 -1.31 -5.93 -0.77
C THR A 129 -1.38 -4.41 -0.66
N PRO A 130 -0.34 -3.67 -0.23
CA PRO A 130 -0.44 -2.23 -0.03
C PRO A 130 -0.61 -1.42 -1.31
N ALA A 131 -1.34 -0.30 -1.17
CA ALA A 131 -1.44 0.81 -2.11
C ALA A 131 -1.08 2.12 -1.39
N LEU A 132 -0.93 3.21 -2.15
CA LEU A 132 -0.54 4.51 -1.62
C LEU A 132 -1.61 5.55 -1.95
N LEU A 133 -2.32 6.04 -0.93
CA LEU A 133 -3.13 7.25 -1.03
C LEU A 133 -2.22 8.47 -0.85
N PHE A 134 -2.55 9.57 -1.52
CA PHE A 134 -1.91 10.85 -1.24
C PHE A 134 -2.82 12.04 -1.58
N THR A 135 -2.50 13.17 -0.95
CA THR A 135 -3.19 14.44 -1.20
C THR A 135 -2.21 15.60 -1.22
N ASN A 136 -2.48 16.56 -2.10
CA ASN A 136 -1.72 17.80 -2.27
C ASN A 136 -2.67 18.92 -2.69
N ASP A 137 -2.14 20.09 -3.10
CA ASP A 137 -2.95 21.25 -3.47
C ASP A 137 -3.78 21.05 -4.76
N THR A 138 -3.48 20.00 -5.55
CA THR A 138 -4.17 19.72 -6.83
C THR A 138 -5.21 18.61 -6.73
N GLY A 139 -5.33 17.95 -5.56
CA GLY A 139 -6.32 16.89 -5.37
C GLY A 139 -5.94 15.79 -4.40
N THR A 140 -6.75 14.73 -4.46
CA THR A 140 -6.53 13.46 -3.77
C THR A 140 -6.40 12.31 -4.76
N TYR A 141 -5.55 11.35 -4.46
CA TYR A 141 -5.14 10.32 -5.41
C TYR A 141 -4.89 8.97 -4.71
N ILE A 142 -4.94 7.91 -5.51
CA ILE A 142 -4.44 6.58 -5.12
C ILE A 142 -3.50 6.04 -6.20
N THR A 143 -2.33 5.54 -5.80
CA THR A 143 -1.45 4.72 -6.65
C THR A 143 -1.57 3.27 -6.21
N ASN A 144 -2.13 2.42 -7.09
CA ASN A 144 -2.36 1.00 -6.83
C ASN A 144 -1.50 0.13 -7.76
N THR A 145 -0.27 -0.12 -7.38
CA THR A 145 0.65 -1.03 -8.10
C THR A 145 0.49 -2.50 -7.69
N ARG A 146 -0.43 -2.80 -6.76
CA ARG A 146 -0.73 -4.15 -6.27
C ARG A 146 -1.08 -5.11 -7.40
N ASP A 147 -1.89 -4.64 -8.34
CA ASP A 147 -2.46 -5.44 -9.41
C ASP A 147 -1.75 -5.25 -10.76
N THR A 148 -0.46 -4.81 -10.72
CA THR A 148 0.37 -4.72 -11.92
C THR A 148 0.43 -6.07 -12.63
N GLN A 149 0.05 -6.07 -13.91
CA GLN A 149 -0.03 -7.30 -14.69
C GLN A 149 1.36 -7.88 -14.96
N PRO A 150 1.54 -9.22 -14.97
CA PRO A 150 2.82 -9.86 -15.26
C PRO A 150 3.48 -9.38 -16.56
N SER A 151 2.70 -9.09 -17.59
CA SER A 151 3.20 -8.57 -18.87
C SER A 151 3.79 -7.17 -18.83
N ALA A 152 3.53 -6.41 -17.76
CA ALA A 152 4.06 -5.07 -17.54
C ALA A 152 5.27 -5.04 -16.59
N ILE A 153 5.70 -6.21 -16.09
CA ILE A 153 6.85 -6.32 -15.20
C ILE A 153 8.12 -6.48 -16.03
N ASN A 154 9.06 -5.55 -15.85
CA ASN A 154 10.40 -5.60 -16.40
C ASN A 154 11.41 -5.45 -15.27
N GLU A 155 12.55 -6.17 -15.37
CA GLU A 155 13.62 -6.01 -14.39
C GLU A 155 14.16 -4.58 -14.43
N ALA A 156 14.32 -3.97 -13.25
CA ALA A 156 15.02 -2.71 -13.13
C ALA A 156 16.52 -2.97 -13.04
N GLY A 157 17.28 -2.23 -13.84
CA GLY A 157 18.72 -2.12 -13.70
C GLY A 157 19.12 -0.96 -12.78
N GLU A 158 20.27 -0.37 -13.08
CA GLU A 158 20.90 0.65 -12.24
C GLU A 158 20.98 2.04 -12.92
N ASP A 159 20.34 2.20 -14.08
CA ASP A 159 20.42 3.43 -14.85
C ASP A 159 19.19 4.35 -14.72
N LEU A 160 19.30 5.54 -15.29
CA LEU A 160 18.24 6.55 -15.26
C LEU A 160 16.95 6.07 -15.95
N SER A 161 17.06 5.28 -17.01
CA SER A 161 15.90 4.80 -17.76
C SER A 161 15.05 3.84 -16.91
N ASP A 162 15.65 3.12 -15.99
CA ASP A 162 14.96 2.27 -15.05
C ASP A 162 14.16 3.08 -14.01
N VAL A 163 14.73 4.17 -13.51
CA VAL A 163 14.02 5.09 -12.61
C VAL A 163 12.83 5.72 -13.33
N GLU A 164 13.02 6.20 -14.54
CA GLU A 164 11.95 6.78 -15.37
C GLU A 164 10.85 5.75 -15.65
N ARG A 165 11.20 4.50 -15.90
CA ARG A 165 10.25 3.40 -16.10
C ARG A 165 9.45 3.08 -14.84
N ILE A 166 10.10 3.01 -13.67
CA ILE A 166 9.41 2.80 -12.38
C ILE A 166 8.42 3.94 -12.12
N ILE A 167 8.83 5.18 -12.36
CA ILE A 167 7.96 6.35 -12.24
C ILE A 167 6.77 6.25 -13.22
N ALA A 168 7.01 5.87 -14.47
CA ALA A 168 5.96 5.72 -15.47
C ALA A 168 4.93 4.66 -15.07
N VAL A 169 5.38 3.52 -14.52
CA VAL A 169 4.48 2.47 -14.00
C VAL A 169 3.63 3.02 -12.84
N CYS A 170 4.22 3.77 -11.91
CA CYS A 170 3.48 4.39 -10.82
C CYS A 170 2.42 5.37 -11.34
N LYS A 171 2.78 6.25 -12.28
CA LYS A 171 1.85 7.20 -12.90
C LYS A 171 0.68 6.49 -13.60
N ALA A 172 0.96 5.44 -14.36
CA ALA A 172 -0.05 4.66 -15.07
C ALA A 172 -1.03 3.93 -14.11
N ASN A 173 -0.61 3.68 -12.87
CA ASN A 173 -1.43 3.06 -11.81
C ASN A 173 -1.95 4.08 -10.79
N THR A 174 -1.91 5.38 -11.11
CA THR A 174 -2.43 6.45 -10.26
C THR A 174 -3.79 6.92 -10.77
N THR A 175 -4.77 6.91 -9.87
CA THR A 175 -6.13 7.39 -10.13
C THR A 175 -6.39 8.61 -9.27
N LYS A 176 -6.90 9.68 -9.88
CA LYS A 176 -7.37 10.86 -9.17
C LYS A 176 -8.75 10.61 -8.57
N LEU A 177 -8.92 10.86 -7.27
CA LEU A 177 -10.15 10.64 -6.52
C LEU A 177 -10.96 11.93 -6.36
N SER A 178 -10.28 13.06 -6.24
CA SER A 178 -10.91 14.40 -6.09
C SER A 178 -9.99 15.48 -6.64
N ASP A 179 -10.59 16.60 -7.07
CA ASP A 179 -9.88 17.80 -7.55
C ASP A 179 -9.43 18.74 -6.41
N THR A 180 -9.74 18.37 -5.16
CA THR A 180 -9.37 19.18 -4.00
C THR A 180 -8.48 18.38 -3.04
N ARG A 181 -7.61 19.10 -2.33
CA ARG A 181 -6.89 18.57 -1.17
C ARG A 181 -7.88 17.94 -0.19
N LEU A 182 -7.46 16.86 0.47
CA LEU A 182 -8.21 16.24 1.54
C LEU A 182 -8.56 17.30 2.62
N ASP A 183 -9.84 17.54 2.81
CA ASP A 183 -10.34 18.44 3.83
C ASP A 183 -10.54 17.69 5.15
N LEU A 184 -9.74 18.05 6.16
CA LEU A 184 -9.84 17.52 7.51
C LEU A 184 -9.95 18.69 8.48
N PRO A 185 -10.93 18.67 9.41
CA PRO A 185 -11.00 19.70 10.44
C PRO A 185 -9.70 19.75 11.26
N ALA A 186 -9.13 20.94 11.39
CA ALA A 186 -7.94 21.19 12.22
C ALA A 186 -8.34 21.26 13.71
N ALA A 187 -8.92 20.18 14.21
CA ALA A 187 -9.39 20.03 15.59
C ALA A 187 -9.50 18.55 15.97
N PRO A 188 -9.39 18.21 17.27
CA PRO A 188 -9.79 16.89 17.76
C PRO A 188 -11.29 16.61 17.48
N PRO A 189 -11.67 15.35 17.17
CA PRO A 189 -10.85 14.14 17.14
C PRO A 189 -10.19 13.87 15.78
N HIS A 190 -10.25 14.79 14.82
CA HIS A 190 -9.78 14.58 13.44
C HIS A 190 -8.27 14.73 13.32
N MET A 191 -7.71 15.66 14.08
CA MET A 191 -6.29 15.96 14.15
C MET A 191 -5.87 16.19 15.60
N LEU A 192 -4.73 15.60 16.02
CA LEU A 192 -4.18 15.83 17.36
C LEU A 192 -3.62 17.25 17.48
N GLU A 193 -3.83 17.88 18.63
CA GLU A 193 -3.41 19.26 18.90
C GLU A 193 -1.95 19.57 18.55
N PRO A 194 -0.95 18.73 18.86
CA PRO A 194 0.45 19.01 18.48
C PRO A 194 0.72 19.12 16.98
N ASN A 195 -0.22 18.65 16.12
CA ASN A 195 -0.06 18.63 14.67
C ASN A 195 -0.89 19.70 13.94
N LEU A 196 -1.74 20.46 14.65
CA LEU A 196 -2.67 21.42 14.04
C LEU A 196 -1.96 22.46 13.16
N TRP A 197 -0.76 22.87 13.54
CA TRP A 197 0.02 23.89 12.84
C TRP A 197 0.72 23.38 11.57
N MET A 198 0.85 22.06 11.38
CA MET A 198 1.67 21.50 10.29
C MET A 198 0.98 20.44 9.43
N ALA A 199 0.05 19.64 10.01
CA ALA A 199 -0.45 18.47 9.29
C ALA A 199 -1.38 18.85 8.15
N ASN A 200 -1.14 18.26 6.98
CA ASN A 200 -1.89 18.53 5.75
C ASN A 200 -1.91 20.01 5.33
N ALA A 201 -0.84 20.75 5.68
CA ALA A 201 -0.73 22.18 5.36
C ALA A 201 -0.62 22.42 3.85
N PRO A 202 -1.07 23.58 3.34
CA PRO A 202 -0.84 24.00 1.96
C PRO A 202 0.65 23.91 1.57
N GLY A 203 0.94 23.57 0.32
CA GLY A 203 2.31 23.33 -0.16
C GLY A 203 2.90 21.97 0.23
N SER A 204 2.30 21.22 1.18
CA SER A 204 2.75 19.88 1.53
C SER A 204 2.07 18.81 0.67
N THR A 205 2.70 17.63 0.60
CA THR A 205 2.04 16.41 0.13
C THR A 205 1.97 15.42 1.29
N LEU A 206 0.76 14.94 1.60
CA LEU A 206 0.51 13.93 2.61
C LEU A 206 0.30 12.57 1.96
N PHE A 207 1.18 11.62 2.23
CA PHE A 207 1.14 10.25 1.75
C PHE A 207 0.64 9.31 2.83
N MET A 208 -0.25 8.39 2.47
CA MET A 208 -0.98 7.52 3.39
C MET A 208 -0.93 6.08 2.84
N PRO A 209 0.11 5.31 3.18
CA PRO A 209 0.19 3.90 2.80
C PRO A 209 -0.93 3.10 3.46
N ILE A 210 -1.68 2.33 2.68
CA ILE A 210 -2.78 1.47 3.13
C ILE A 210 -2.52 0.03 2.74
N ALA A 211 -3.09 -0.92 3.49
CA ALA A 211 -3.04 -2.34 3.14
C ALA A 211 -4.41 -3.01 3.27
N ASP A 212 -4.68 -3.99 2.39
CA ASP A 212 -5.88 -4.83 2.41
C ASP A 212 -5.61 -6.07 3.26
N ALA A 213 -6.12 -6.04 4.48
CA ALA A 213 -5.97 -7.14 5.41
C ALA A 213 -6.86 -8.35 5.09
N SER A 214 -7.92 -8.18 4.31
CA SER A 214 -8.80 -9.29 3.93
C SER A 214 -8.09 -10.27 2.99
N GLU A 215 -7.34 -9.76 2.03
CA GLU A 215 -6.55 -10.59 1.12
C GLU A 215 -5.41 -11.31 1.87
N GLN A 216 -4.70 -10.60 2.75
CA GLN A 216 -3.67 -11.22 3.58
C GLN A 216 -4.24 -12.27 4.53
N MET A 217 -5.41 -12.03 5.13
CA MET A 217 -6.05 -13.01 6.01
C MET A 217 -6.39 -14.31 5.26
N LEU A 218 -6.95 -14.22 4.07
CA LEU A 218 -7.20 -15.40 3.22
C LEU A 218 -5.90 -16.13 2.87
N ALA A 219 -4.82 -15.40 2.60
CA ALA A 219 -3.52 -15.99 2.29
C ALA A 219 -2.90 -16.72 3.49
N PHE A 220 -2.93 -16.13 4.70
CA PHE A 220 -2.43 -16.76 5.92
C PHE A 220 -3.27 -17.97 6.32
N MET A 221 -4.60 -17.89 6.19
CA MET A 221 -5.49 -19.01 6.40
C MET A 221 -5.17 -20.16 5.43
N ALA A 222 -5.07 -19.85 4.13
CA ALA A 222 -4.75 -20.84 3.11
C ALA A 222 -3.36 -21.50 3.37
N LEU A 223 -2.35 -20.71 3.74
CA LEU A 223 -1.02 -21.23 4.11
C LEU A 223 -1.11 -22.17 5.33
N SER A 224 -1.83 -21.76 6.38
CA SER A 224 -2.00 -22.57 7.59
C SER A 224 -2.70 -23.89 7.28
N MET A 225 -3.80 -23.82 6.52
CA MET A 225 -4.61 -25.00 6.18
C MET A 225 -3.92 -25.93 5.18
N SER A 226 -3.09 -25.41 4.25
CA SER A 226 -2.26 -26.26 3.35
C SER A 226 -1.26 -27.12 4.15
N ASN A 227 -0.87 -26.67 5.34
CA ASN A 227 -0.06 -27.45 6.28
C ASN A 227 -0.87 -28.43 7.14
N GLY A 228 -2.17 -28.53 6.88
CA GLY A 228 -3.10 -29.38 7.60
C GLY A 228 -3.54 -28.85 8.96
N ASN A 229 -3.34 -27.56 9.26
CA ASN A 229 -3.72 -26.98 10.54
C ASN A 229 -5.22 -26.77 10.64
N VAL A 230 -5.82 -27.12 11.77
CA VAL A 230 -7.16 -26.73 12.19
C VAL A 230 -7.11 -25.35 12.81
N ILE A 231 -7.81 -24.38 12.24
CA ILE A 231 -7.93 -23.05 12.82
C ILE A 231 -8.94 -23.08 13.96
N MET A 232 -8.52 -22.69 15.14
CA MET A 232 -9.32 -22.73 16.37
C MET A 232 -9.81 -21.35 16.75
N ASP A 233 -11.09 -21.22 17.03
CA ASP A 233 -11.61 -20.10 17.78
C ASP A 233 -11.23 -20.27 19.25
N ASP A 234 -10.22 -19.57 19.69
CA ASP A 234 -9.64 -19.68 21.02
C ASP A 234 -10.56 -19.11 22.12
N ASP A 235 -11.43 -18.13 21.79
CA ASP A 235 -12.46 -17.63 22.73
C ASP A 235 -13.54 -18.70 22.97
N ALA A 236 -14.03 -19.30 21.89
CA ALA A 236 -15.07 -20.33 21.95
C ALA A 236 -14.50 -21.74 22.24
N LYS A 237 -13.17 -21.92 22.24
CA LYS A 237 -12.44 -23.19 22.46
C LYS A 237 -12.90 -24.32 21.54
N LYS A 238 -13.21 -23.99 20.27
CA LYS A 238 -13.68 -24.93 19.25
C LYS A 238 -13.08 -24.60 17.88
N PRO A 239 -13.15 -25.49 16.88
CA PRO A 239 -12.80 -25.15 15.51
C PRO A 239 -13.58 -23.94 15.00
N ALA A 240 -12.92 -23.10 14.21
CA ALA A 240 -13.53 -21.93 13.56
C ALA A 240 -14.36 -22.38 12.34
N GLY A 241 -15.57 -22.84 12.59
CA GLY A 241 -16.50 -23.41 11.61
C GLY A 241 -16.67 -24.93 11.78
N ASN A 242 -17.45 -25.54 10.87
CA ASN A 242 -17.73 -26.97 10.89
C ASN A 242 -16.65 -27.74 10.11
N LEU A 243 -15.49 -27.98 10.77
CA LEU A 243 -14.32 -28.54 10.12
C LEU A 243 -14.21 -30.07 10.19
N GLN A 244 -15.17 -30.78 10.82
CA GLN A 244 -15.08 -32.23 11.04
C GLN A 244 -14.96 -33.02 9.73
N ARG A 245 -15.67 -32.65 8.67
CA ARG A 245 -15.59 -33.35 7.37
C ARG A 245 -14.18 -33.28 6.76
N PHE A 246 -13.49 -32.15 6.93
CA PHE A 246 -12.15 -31.93 6.39
C PHE A 246 -11.05 -32.61 7.22
N ILE A 247 -11.32 -32.84 8.52
CA ILE A 247 -10.49 -33.68 9.37
C ILE A 247 -10.66 -35.15 8.96
N SER A 248 -11.91 -35.61 8.73
CA SER A 248 -12.20 -36.99 8.34
C SER A 248 -11.65 -37.35 6.96
N SER A 249 -11.60 -36.41 6.02
CA SER A 249 -10.97 -36.61 4.70
C SER A 249 -9.44 -36.61 4.72
N GLY A 250 -8.83 -36.15 5.84
CA GLY A 250 -7.39 -35.99 5.97
C GLY A 250 -6.82 -34.68 5.39
N LEU A 251 -7.67 -33.77 4.92
CA LEU A 251 -7.25 -32.42 4.51
C LEU A 251 -6.65 -31.65 5.68
N LEU A 252 -7.30 -31.75 6.85
CA LEU A 252 -6.81 -31.16 8.10
C LEU A 252 -6.40 -32.27 9.09
N ASN A 253 -5.49 -31.95 10.00
CA ASN A 253 -5.00 -32.83 11.03
C ASN A 253 -5.41 -32.29 12.41
N ASP A 254 -6.30 -32.99 13.13
CA ASP A 254 -6.82 -32.54 14.43
C ASP A 254 -5.74 -32.34 15.50
N LYS A 255 -4.56 -32.96 15.34
CA LYS A 255 -3.41 -32.73 16.21
C LYS A 255 -2.65 -31.45 15.94
N LYS A 256 -2.91 -30.78 14.81
CA LYS A 256 -2.29 -29.53 14.41
C LYS A 256 -3.31 -28.41 14.55
N ARG A 257 -3.17 -27.58 15.57
CA ARG A 257 -4.13 -26.53 15.90
C ARG A 257 -3.45 -25.18 15.94
N VAL A 258 -4.07 -24.17 15.31
CA VAL A 258 -3.59 -22.78 15.29
C VAL A 258 -4.70 -21.87 15.81
N PRO A 259 -4.46 -21.08 16.87
CA PRO A 259 -5.43 -20.12 17.37
C PRO A 259 -5.76 -19.03 16.33
N LEU A 260 -7.03 -18.68 16.18
CA LEU A 260 -7.47 -17.62 15.29
C LEU A 260 -6.91 -16.25 15.71
N SER A 261 -6.76 -16.01 17.02
CA SER A 261 -6.14 -14.79 17.54
C SER A 261 -4.69 -14.63 17.06
N VAL A 262 -3.92 -15.71 16.98
CA VAL A 262 -2.54 -15.71 16.47
C VAL A 262 -2.53 -15.34 14.98
N LEU A 263 -3.44 -15.91 14.18
CA LEU A 263 -3.54 -15.54 12.76
C LEU A 263 -3.92 -14.08 12.57
N HIS A 264 -4.88 -13.57 13.35
CA HIS A 264 -5.24 -12.15 13.32
C HIS A 264 -4.04 -11.25 13.67
N GLN A 265 -3.28 -11.60 14.70
CA GLN A 265 -2.08 -10.86 15.08
C GLN A 265 -1.03 -10.87 13.95
N MET A 266 -0.70 -12.02 13.40
CA MET A 266 0.27 -12.16 12.30
C MET A 266 -0.14 -11.34 11.08
N VAL A 267 -1.42 -11.35 10.72
CA VAL A 267 -1.94 -10.56 9.58
C VAL A 267 -1.83 -9.07 9.85
N TYR A 268 -2.20 -8.62 11.05
CA TYR A 268 -2.09 -7.20 11.42
C TYR A 268 -0.64 -6.72 11.42
N GLU A 269 0.26 -7.48 12.03
CA GLU A 269 1.70 -7.18 12.05
C GLU A 269 2.30 -7.13 10.64
N SER A 270 1.95 -8.10 9.79
CA SER A 270 2.41 -8.15 8.40
C SER A 270 1.94 -6.93 7.60
N ASN A 271 0.67 -6.55 7.71
CA ASN A 271 0.15 -5.34 7.07
C ASN A 271 0.87 -4.07 7.56
N CYS A 272 1.03 -3.92 8.88
CA CYS A 272 1.72 -2.77 9.46
C CYS A 272 3.19 -2.69 8.99
N THR A 273 3.85 -3.84 8.89
CA THR A 273 5.24 -3.94 8.43
C THR A 273 5.38 -3.52 6.96
N GLU A 274 4.52 -4.03 6.07
CA GLU A 274 4.54 -3.65 4.64
C GLU A 274 4.37 -2.14 4.45
N VAL A 275 3.37 -1.54 5.09
CA VAL A 275 3.13 -0.08 4.97
C VAL A 275 4.21 0.76 5.67
N ALA A 276 4.84 0.23 6.73
CA ALA A 276 5.97 0.88 7.39
C ALA A 276 7.21 0.92 6.50
N PHE A 277 7.50 -0.13 5.75
CA PHE A 277 8.59 -0.13 4.78
C PHE A 277 8.35 0.87 3.66
N MET A 278 7.13 0.98 3.13
CA MET A 278 6.79 2.02 2.17
C MET A 278 7.08 3.42 2.72
N ALA A 279 6.60 3.71 3.93
CA ALA A 279 6.82 4.98 4.59
C ALA A 279 8.31 5.24 4.88
N HIS A 280 9.06 4.22 5.29
CA HIS A 280 10.48 4.33 5.58
C HIS A 280 11.31 4.68 4.34
N ASN A 281 11.07 4.00 3.21
CA ASN A 281 11.73 4.33 1.95
C ASN A 281 11.47 5.79 1.55
N MET A 282 10.23 6.25 1.66
CA MET A 282 9.89 7.66 1.39
C MET A 282 10.63 8.62 2.32
N VAL A 283 10.70 8.31 3.63
CA VAL A 283 11.42 9.16 4.60
C VAL A 283 12.92 9.21 4.34
N LEU A 284 13.54 8.13 3.87
CA LEU A 284 14.94 8.16 3.43
C LEU A 284 15.10 8.96 2.14
N THR A 285 14.20 8.82 1.21
CA THR A 285 14.21 9.57 -0.06
C THR A 285 14.06 11.08 0.17
N LEU A 286 13.29 11.53 1.17
CA LEU A 286 13.24 12.94 1.57
C LEU A 286 14.62 13.50 1.88
N GLN A 287 15.52 12.73 2.51
CA GLN A 287 16.88 13.20 2.85
C GLN A 287 17.72 13.37 1.58
N ALA A 288 17.60 12.45 0.64
CA ALA A 288 18.34 12.49 -0.63
C ALA A 288 17.85 13.63 -1.53
N LEU A 289 16.53 13.83 -1.59
CA LEU A 289 15.92 14.97 -2.30
C LEU A 289 16.27 16.32 -1.66
N GLY A 290 16.55 16.37 -0.35
CA GLY A 290 16.68 17.62 0.40
C GLY A 290 15.32 18.23 0.78
N LEU A 291 14.28 17.43 0.81
CA LEU A 291 12.94 17.82 1.30
C LEU A 291 12.84 17.61 2.81
N GLY A 292 12.06 18.45 3.47
CA GLY A 292 11.59 18.22 4.82
C GLY A 292 10.47 17.20 4.87
N GLY A 293 10.15 16.75 6.07
CA GLY A 293 9.02 15.86 6.30
C GLY A 293 9.22 14.91 7.48
N LEU A 294 8.21 14.10 7.70
CA LEU A 294 8.20 13.15 8.81
C LEU A 294 7.20 12.02 8.56
N TYR A 295 7.44 10.89 9.24
CA TYR A 295 6.40 9.90 9.50
C TYR A 295 5.66 10.28 10.77
N MET A 296 4.32 10.26 10.76
CA MET A 296 3.48 10.61 11.89
C MET A 296 2.21 9.74 11.96
N SER A 297 1.55 9.74 13.13
CA SER A 297 0.28 9.04 13.37
C SER A 297 -0.82 9.95 13.95
N GLY A 298 -0.60 11.25 13.93
CA GLY A 298 -1.43 12.24 14.61
C GLY A 298 -2.68 12.70 13.86
N LEU A 299 -3.12 11.95 12.85
CA LEU A 299 -4.37 12.17 12.13
C LEU A 299 -5.33 11.00 12.36
N ASN A 300 -6.63 11.28 12.37
CA ASN A 300 -7.64 10.25 12.54
C ASN A 300 -7.87 9.50 11.21
N ARG A 301 -7.50 8.22 11.18
CA ARG A 301 -7.63 7.36 10.00
C ARG A 301 -9.07 7.22 9.49
N TRP A 302 -10.05 7.24 10.38
CA TRP A 302 -11.47 7.17 10.01
C TRP A 302 -11.92 8.45 9.32
N SER A 303 -11.48 9.62 9.79
CA SER A 303 -11.73 10.90 9.11
C SER A 303 -11.08 10.93 7.73
N ILE A 304 -9.82 10.48 7.64
CA ILE A 304 -9.10 10.39 6.36
C ILE A 304 -9.85 9.51 5.36
N LEU A 305 -10.26 8.31 5.79
CA LEU A 305 -10.93 7.37 4.89
C LEU A 305 -12.39 7.78 4.56
N GLY A 306 -13.05 8.60 5.40
CA GLY A 306 -14.39 9.13 5.11
C GLY A 306 -15.50 8.58 6.00
N ALA A 307 -15.19 8.05 7.20
CA ALA A 307 -16.19 7.54 8.14
C ALA A 307 -17.18 8.59 8.67
N PHE A 308 -16.89 9.87 8.48
CA PHE A 308 -17.72 10.97 8.96
C PHE A 308 -18.32 11.79 7.79
N ALA A 309 -18.55 11.12 6.64
CA ALA A 309 -19.13 11.77 5.46
C ALA A 309 -20.55 12.32 5.72
N ASP A 310 -21.32 11.66 6.58
CA ASP A 310 -22.63 12.14 7.08
C ASP A 310 -22.54 13.44 7.88
N LYS A 311 -21.36 13.75 8.44
CA LYS A 311 -21.06 15.00 9.15
C LYS A 311 -20.32 16.02 8.28
N GLY A 312 -20.31 15.83 6.96
CA GLY A 312 -19.67 16.72 6.01
C GLY A 312 -18.17 16.49 5.79
N ILE A 313 -17.54 15.53 6.48
CA ILE A 313 -16.12 15.21 6.34
C ILE A 313 -15.98 14.03 5.36
N LYS A 314 -15.88 14.35 4.07
CA LYS A 314 -15.93 13.37 2.98
C LYS A 314 -14.76 12.37 2.99
N GLY A 315 -13.59 12.79 3.48
CA GLY A 315 -12.37 11.97 3.44
C GLY A 315 -12.01 11.52 2.02
N MET A 316 -11.46 10.32 1.92
CA MET A 316 -11.05 9.69 0.65
C MET A 316 -12.18 8.91 -0.05
N GLY A 317 -13.39 8.91 0.50
CA GLY A 317 -14.57 8.27 -0.12
C GLY A 317 -14.62 6.75 0.03
N PHE A 318 -13.94 6.18 1.02
CA PHE A 318 -14.02 4.75 1.30
C PHE A 318 -15.44 4.34 1.71
N ARG A 319 -15.81 3.13 1.32
CA ARG A 319 -17.00 2.46 1.80
C ARG A 319 -16.74 1.90 3.19
N PHE A 320 -17.75 2.07 4.06
CA PHE A 320 -17.74 1.58 5.42
C PHE A 320 -18.89 0.61 5.66
N VAL A 321 -18.67 -0.35 6.56
CA VAL A 321 -19.69 -1.20 7.13
C VAL A 321 -19.79 -0.90 8.62
N ASN A 322 -21.01 -0.64 9.08
CA ASN A 322 -21.31 -0.42 10.48
C ASN A 322 -21.94 -1.67 11.09
N ASN A 323 -21.64 -1.94 12.34
CA ASN A 323 -22.26 -3.00 13.12
C ASN A 323 -22.30 -2.54 14.58
N GLU A 324 -23.42 -2.75 15.27
CA GLU A 324 -23.60 -2.40 16.70
C GLU A 324 -22.58 -3.02 17.65
N ARG A 325 -21.89 -4.08 17.21
CA ARG A 325 -20.78 -4.71 17.97
C ARG A 325 -19.50 -3.89 17.99
N TRP A 326 -19.39 -2.84 17.16
CA TRP A 326 -18.16 -2.05 17.04
C TRP A 326 -18.41 -0.59 17.38
N THR A 327 -17.49 -0.01 18.13
CA THR A 327 -17.49 1.42 18.43
C THR A 327 -17.22 2.29 17.19
N LEU A 328 -16.44 1.78 16.26
CA LEU A 328 -16.01 2.51 15.06
C LEU A 328 -16.34 1.71 13.79
N PRO A 329 -16.74 2.39 12.70
CA PRO A 329 -17.07 1.73 11.45
C PRO A 329 -15.84 1.06 10.81
N ASN A 330 -16.09 -0.01 10.06
CA ASN A 330 -15.04 -0.77 9.37
C ASN A 330 -14.88 -0.29 7.92
N PRO A 331 -13.73 0.28 7.52
CA PRO A 331 -13.45 0.57 6.13
C PRO A 331 -13.24 -0.72 5.35
N VAL A 332 -13.98 -0.94 4.27
CA VAL A 332 -13.90 -2.16 3.46
C VAL A 332 -13.25 -1.95 2.08
N GLY A 333 -13.09 -0.72 1.65
CA GLY A 333 -12.42 -0.41 0.39
C GLY A 333 -12.96 0.81 -0.32
N LEU A 334 -12.46 1.03 -1.53
CA LEU A 334 -12.82 2.11 -2.44
C LEU A 334 -13.40 1.51 -3.72
N ASP A 335 -14.67 1.80 -3.99
CA ASP A 335 -15.48 1.19 -5.04
C ASP A 335 -14.79 1.19 -6.41
N GLY A 336 -14.59 0.01 -6.99
CA GLY A 336 -14.00 -0.19 -8.32
C GLY A 336 -12.48 0.06 -8.40
N ILE A 337 -11.83 0.46 -7.29
CA ILE A 337 -10.41 0.89 -7.29
C ILE A 337 -9.59 0.02 -6.33
N TYR A 338 -10.05 -0.14 -5.08
CA TYR A 338 -9.32 -0.87 -4.04
C TYR A 338 -10.30 -1.54 -3.09
N GLU A 339 -10.82 -2.69 -3.49
CA GLU A 339 -11.88 -3.41 -2.79
C GLU A 339 -11.32 -4.56 -1.95
N GLY A 340 -11.80 -4.66 -0.71
CA GLY A 340 -11.48 -5.78 0.17
C GLY A 340 -12.21 -7.06 -0.25
N LEU A 341 -11.62 -8.21 -0.01
CA LEU A 341 -12.19 -9.53 -0.30
C LEU A 341 -13.17 -9.96 0.81
N CYS A 342 -14.27 -9.21 0.93
CA CYS A 342 -15.32 -9.46 1.91
C CYS A 342 -16.62 -8.75 1.51
N PRO A 343 -17.77 -9.02 2.17
CA PRO A 343 -18.96 -8.20 2.01
C PRO A 343 -18.70 -6.71 2.39
N PRO A 344 -19.34 -5.74 1.73
CA PRO A 344 -20.41 -5.89 0.73
C PRO A 344 -19.92 -6.00 -0.72
N TYR A 345 -18.62 -6.00 -1.01
CA TYR A 345 -18.11 -6.16 -2.39
C TYR A 345 -18.41 -7.55 -2.95
N TYR A 346 -18.37 -8.53 -2.08
CA TYR A 346 -18.79 -9.91 -2.38
C TYR A 346 -20.02 -10.24 -1.53
N PRO A 347 -21.07 -10.88 -2.11
CA PRO A 347 -22.31 -11.20 -1.38
C PRO A 347 -22.12 -12.06 -0.13
N ASN A 348 -21.06 -12.88 -0.09
CA ASN A 348 -20.67 -13.73 1.03
C ASN A 348 -19.18 -14.09 0.94
N MET A 349 -18.65 -14.73 1.96
CA MET A 349 -17.25 -15.12 1.99
C MET A 349 -16.89 -16.20 0.96
N ARG A 350 -17.84 -17.03 0.52
CA ARG A 350 -17.61 -17.99 -0.59
C ARG A 350 -17.14 -17.27 -1.85
N MET A 351 -17.86 -16.25 -2.28
CA MET A 351 -17.49 -15.48 -3.48
C MET A 351 -16.19 -14.70 -3.30
N ALA A 352 -15.89 -14.23 -2.09
CA ALA A 352 -14.60 -13.58 -1.78
C ALA A 352 -13.44 -14.57 -1.87
N VAL A 353 -13.59 -15.78 -1.34
CA VAL A 353 -12.59 -16.86 -1.44
C VAL A 353 -12.39 -17.28 -2.89
N GLU A 354 -13.45 -17.46 -3.67
CA GLU A 354 -13.35 -17.78 -5.10
C GLU A 354 -12.62 -16.69 -5.89
N ALA A 355 -12.88 -15.41 -5.57
CA ALA A 355 -12.15 -14.29 -6.16
C ALA A 355 -10.66 -14.31 -5.79
N PHE A 356 -10.33 -14.62 -4.53
CA PHE A 356 -8.94 -14.82 -4.08
C PHE A 356 -8.25 -15.95 -4.84
N VAL A 357 -8.90 -17.11 -4.97
CA VAL A 357 -8.37 -18.27 -5.72
C VAL A 357 -8.18 -17.93 -7.20
N LYS A 358 -9.16 -17.26 -7.81
CA LYS A 358 -9.06 -16.79 -9.20
C LYS A 358 -7.91 -15.80 -9.40
N ARG A 359 -7.65 -14.91 -8.44
CA ARG A 359 -6.51 -13.97 -8.48
C ARG A 359 -5.17 -14.70 -8.47
N LYS A 360 -5.09 -15.87 -7.83
CA LYS A 360 -3.87 -16.70 -7.81
C LYS A 360 -3.73 -17.57 -9.06
N PHE A 361 -4.75 -18.33 -9.42
CA PHE A 361 -4.70 -19.42 -10.39
C PHE A 361 -5.48 -19.17 -11.68
N GLY A 362 -6.34 -18.15 -11.69
CA GLY A 362 -7.13 -17.81 -12.86
C GLY A 362 -6.31 -17.08 -13.94
N PRO A 363 -6.96 -16.74 -15.06
CA PRO A 363 -6.32 -15.99 -16.16
C PRO A 363 -5.66 -14.70 -15.64
N LYS A 364 -4.40 -14.48 -16.02
CA LYS A 364 -3.53 -13.38 -15.57
C LYS A 364 -3.20 -13.41 -14.07
N GLY A 365 -3.54 -14.46 -13.35
CA GLY A 365 -3.16 -14.66 -11.95
C GLY A 365 -1.66 -14.99 -11.81
N ALA A 366 -1.20 -15.00 -10.54
CA ALA A 366 0.21 -15.25 -10.23
C ALA A 366 0.72 -16.56 -10.83
N TYR A 367 -0.10 -17.62 -10.79
CA TYR A 367 0.26 -18.97 -11.27
C TYR A 367 -0.34 -19.31 -12.66
N ASP A 368 -0.85 -18.33 -13.39
CA ASP A 368 -1.24 -18.57 -14.80
C ASP A 368 -0.01 -18.88 -15.64
N LYS A 369 0.07 -20.15 -16.12
CA LYS A 369 1.19 -20.64 -16.94
C LYS A 369 1.36 -19.92 -18.29
N ASN A 370 0.35 -19.17 -18.73
CA ASN A 370 0.39 -18.40 -19.97
C ASN A 370 0.91 -16.96 -19.78
N THR A 371 1.29 -16.58 -18.56
CA THR A 371 1.85 -15.28 -18.24
C THR A 371 3.34 -15.37 -17.92
N PRO A 372 4.13 -14.32 -18.17
CA PRO A 372 5.54 -14.26 -17.78
C PRO A 372 5.74 -14.46 -16.27
N GLY A 373 6.94 -14.83 -15.88
CA GLY A 373 7.36 -14.96 -14.48
C GLY A 373 8.87 -14.78 -14.31
N PRO A 374 9.42 -14.90 -13.10
CA PRO A 374 10.84 -14.66 -12.83
C PRO A 374 11.78 -15.75 -13.35
N TRP A 375 11.26 -16.90 -13.75
CA TRP A 375 12.07 -18.05 -14.16
C TRP A 375 12.25 -18.11 -15.66
N LYS A 376 13.38 -18.68 -16.13
CA LYS A 376 13.62 -18.93 -17.55
C LYS A 376 12.50 -19.76 -18.17
N GLU A 377 12.10 -20.83 -17.48
CA GLU A 377 11.00 -21.72 -17.88
C GLU A 377 9.75 -21.44 -17.02
N SER A 378 9.25 -20.20 -17.07
CA SER A 378 8.13 -19.75 -16.24
C SER A 378 6.86 -20.57 -16.44
N LYS A 379 6.59 -21.05 -17.67
CA LYS A 379 5.43 -21.89 -17.98
C LYS A 379 5.48 -23.22 -17.21
N ASP A 380 6.63 -23.88 -17.18
CA ASP A 380 6.80 -25.17 -16.54
C ASP A 380 6.78 -25.01 -15.02
N MET A 381 7.46 -23.97 -14.50
CA MET A 381 7.46 -23.67 -13.07
C MET A 381 6.05 -23.38 -12.53
N LYS A 382 5.27 -22.54 -13.22
CA LYS A 382 3.89 -22.25 -12.83
C LYS A 382 2.97 -23.45 -13.04
N GLY A 383 3.15 -24.20 -14.13
CA GLY A 383 2.39 -25.42 -14.43
C GLY A 383 2.65 -26.57 -13.45
N GLY A 384 3.79 -26.55 -12.76
CA GLY A 384 4.11 -27.52 -11.69
C GLY A 384 3.39 -27.28 -10.38
N VAL A 385 2.78 -26.09 -10.18
CA VAL A 385 2.03 -25.75 -8.94
C VAL A 385 0.59 -26.22 -9.08
N THR A 386 0.13 -27.03 -8.13
CA THR A 386 -1.26 -27.52 -8.10
C THR A 386 -2.19 -26.44 -7.57
N PRO A 387 -3.26 -26.04 -8.29
CA PRO A 387 -4.31 -25.19 -7.76
C PRO A 387 -4.98 -25.81 -6.53
N TYR A 388 -5.62 -24.99 -5.71
CA TYR A 388 -6.42 -25.48 -4.60
C TYR A 388 -7.57 -26.35 -5.10
N SER A 389 -7.80 -27.50 -4.44
CA SER A 389 -8.95 -28.38 -4.73
C SER A 389 -10.26 -27.72 -4.29
N ASP A 390 -11.40 -28.18 -4.82
CA ASP A 390 -12.72 -27.72 -4.40
C ASP A 390 -12.94 -27.94 -2.90
N GLU A 391 -12.49 -29.09 -2.38
CA GLU A 391 -12.55 -29.38 -0.95
C GLU A 391 -11.75 -28.37 -0.12
N PHE A 392 -10.54 -27.98 -0.59
CA PHE A 392 -9.75 -26.96 0.08
C PHE A 392 -10.43 -25.58 0.05
N VAL A 393 -11.01 -25.20 -1.09
CA VAL A 393 -11.79 -23.96 -1.24
C VAL A 393 -13.02 -23.97 -0.32
N ASP A 394 -13.69 -25.09 -0.19
CA ASP A 394 -14.81 -25.28 0.75
C ASP A 394 -14.36 -25.09 2.20
N CYS A 395 -13.23 -25.69 2.56
CA CYS A 395 -12.67 -25.59 3.90
C CYS A 395 -12.25 -24.16 4.26
N LEU A 396 -11.57 -23.47 3.33
CA LEU A 396 -11.19 -22.06 3.48
C LEU A 396 -12.41 -21.15 3.62
N THR A 397 -13.47 -21.44 2.83
CA THR A 397 -14.74 -20.72 2.89
C THR A 397 -15.43 -20.89 4.24
N GLU A 398 -15.47 -22.11 4.77
CA GLU A 398 -16.08 -22.41 6.06
C GLU A 398 -15.48 -21.57 7.19
N VAL A 399 -14.15 -21.48 7.25
CA VAL A 399 -13.46 -20.66 8.26
C VAL A 399 -13.67 -19.18 8.02
N ALA A 400 -13.59 -18.72 6.77
CA ALA A 400 -13.76 -17.31 6.43
C ALA A 400 -15.18 -16.84 6.75
N GLN A 401 -16.20 -17.65 6.43
CA GLN A 401 -17.60 -17.36 6.74
C GLN A 401 -17.84 -17.36 8.25
N TYR A 402 -17.28 -18.32 8.99
CA TYR A 402 -17.35 -18.36 10.45
C TYR A 402 -16.83 -17.07 11.07
N ILE A 403 -15.67 -16.57 10.61
CA ILE A 403 -15.11 -15.32 11.10
C ILE A 403 -16.05 -14.16 10.83
N TYR A 404 -16.59 -14.09 9.61
CA TYR A 404 -17.52 -13.03 9.22
C TYR A 404 -18.79 -13.05 10.05
N ASP A 405 -19.40 -14.22 10.24
CA ASP A 405 -20.64 -14.40 10.99
C ASP A 405 -20.45 -14.07 12.47
N LYS A 406 -19.32 -14.50 13.06
CA LYS A 406 -19.00 -14.20 14.45
C LYS A 406 -18.75 -12.70 14.69
N HIS A 407 -18.04 -12.04 13.79
CA HIS A 407 -17.56 -10.67 14.00
C HIS A 407 -18.30 -9.61 13.18
N GLY A 408 -19.03 -9.99 12.13
CA GLY A 408 -19.69 -9.08 11.19
C GLY A 408 -18.72 -8.34 10.25
N LYS A 409 -17.43 -8.69 10.26
CA LYS A 409 -16.37 -8.13 9.41
C LYS A 409 -15.26 -9.15 9.17
N PHE A 410 -14.43 -8.87 8.15
CA PHE A 410 -13.28 -9.71 7.83
C PHE A 410 -12.05 -8.85 7.49
N PRO A 411 -10.92 -9.05 8.21
CA PRO A 411 -10.72 -9.90 9.40
C PRO A 411 -11.60 -9.52 10.59
N GLY A 412 -11.77 -10.44 11.54
CA GLY A 412 -12.75 -10.28 12.63
C GLY A 412 -12.41 -9.23 13.68
N THR A 413 -11.12 -9.06 14.05
CA THR A 413 -10.72 -8.29 15.24
C THR A 413 -10.16 -6.91 14.95
N PHE A 414 -9.83 -6.60 13.69
CA PHE A 414 -9.30 -5.28 13.27
C PHE A 414 -9.88 -4.87 11.91
N SER A 415 -9.54 -3.67 11.43
CA SER A 415 -10.10 -3.11 10.21
C SER A 415 -9.69 -3.88 8.96
N THR A 416 -10.60 -4.05 8.00
CA THR A 416 -10.32 -4.64 6.68
C THR A 416 -9.25 -3.85 5.92
N ILE A 417 -9.29 -2.52 6.00
CA ILE A 417 -8.25 -1.64 5.47
C ILE A 417 -7.42 -1.10 6.63
N VAL A 418 -6.11 -1.32 6.58
CA VAL A 418 -5.14 -0.90 7.60
C VAL A 418 -4.43 0.35 7.14
N LEU A 419 -4.42 1.39 7.99
CA LEU A 419 -3.76 2.68 7.77
C LEU A 419 -3.09 3.13 9.08
N PRO A 420 -1.84 2.72 9.36
CA PRO A 420 -1.23 2.95 10.67
C PRO A 420 -0.54 4.30 10.82
N GLY A 421 -0.18 4.96 9.72
CA GLY A 421 0.53 6.24 9.77
C GLY A 421 0.75 6.87 8.41
N TYR A 422 1.37 8.05 8.42
CA TYR A 422 1.42 8.97 7.29
C TYR A 422 2.83 9.52 7.10
N VAL A 423 3.20 9.82 5.86
CA VAL A 423 4.42 10.59 5.54
C VAL A 423 3.98 11.94 4.98
N GLN A 424 4.41 13.03 5.59
CA GLN A 424 4.25 14.35 5.01
C GLN A 424 5.58 14.81 4.45
N ALA A 425 5.56 15.32 3.20
CA ALA A 425 6.70 15.92 2.51
C ALA A 425 6.46 17.40 2.30
N ILE A 426 7.50 18.23 2.50
CA ILE A 426 7.46 19.70 2.43
C ILE A 426 8.78 20.27 1.92
N HIS A 427 8.72 21.45 1.31
CA HIS A 427 9.92 22.29 1.14
C HIS A 427 10.25 22.98 2.46
N LEU A 428 11.51 22.87 2.92
CA LEU A 428 11.93 23.47 4.19
C LEU A 428 11.98 25.01 4.13
N ASP A 429 11.69 25.64 5.25
CA ASP A 429 12.11 27.01 5.53
C ASP A 429 13.42 26.97 6.34
N ASN A 430 14.54 27.12 5.66
CA ASN A 430 15.87 27.03 6.29
C ASN A 430 16.12 28.17 7.28
N GLU A 431 15.54 29.39 7.08
CA GLU A 431 15.66 30.50 8.02
C GLU A 431 15.13 30.16 9.42
N TYR A 432 14.04 29.37 9.49
CA TYR A 432 13.50 28.89 10.76
C TYR A 432 14.53 28.02 11.51
N TYR A 433 15.18 27.09 10.81
CA TYR A 433 16.19 26.22 11.42
C TYR A 433 17.43 26.98 11.84
N ASP A 434 17.92 27.91 11.03
CA ASP A 434 19.06 28.75 11.35
C ASP A 434 18.80 29.66 12.57
N LYS A 435 17.53 30.11 12.73
CA LYS A 435 17.13 30.96 13.84
C LYS A 435 17.07 30.20 15.17
N PHE A 436 16.54 28.97 15.17
CA PHE A 436 16.17 28.30 16.41
C PHE A 436 17.02 27.09 16.76
N TYR A 437 17.78 26.54 15.85
CA TYR A 437 18.52 25.30 16.05
C TYR A 437 20.01 25.49 15.89
N LYS A 438 20.78 24.57 16.50
CA LYS A 438 22.25 24.54 16.34
C LYS A 438 22.61 24.16 14.89
N PRO A 439 23.81 24.56 14.42
CA PRO A 439 24.32 24.12 13.13
C PRO A 439 24.25 22.61 12.94
N GLY A 440 23.86 22.15 11.74
CA GLY A 440 23.61 20.75 11.43
C GLY A 440 22.15 20.30 11.61
N ALA A 441 21.22 21.22 11.84
CA ALA A 441 19.80 20.93 11.91
C ALA A 441 19.24 20.37 10.57
N TYR A 442 19.83 20.75 9.45
CA TYR A 442 19.53 20.22 8.12
C TYR A 442 20.80 19.84 7.37
N LEU A 443 20.66 19.05 6.31
CA LEU A 443 21.77 18.54 5.51
C LEU A 443 22.10 19.49 4.35
N LYS A 444 23.24 19.27 3.71
CA LYS A 444 23.64 19.99 2.49
C LYS A 444 22.57 19.84 1.38
N SER A 445 22.01 18.64 1.21
CA SER A 445 20.91 18.40 0.27
C SER A 445 19.71 19.32 0.47
N HIS A 446 19.36 19.64 1.72
CA HIS A 446 18.28 20.58 2.05
C HIS A 446 18.69 22.03 1.73
N ALA A 447 19.94 22.40 2.04
CA ALA A 447 20.44 23.76 1.74
C ALA A 447 20.49 24.05 0.23
N GLU A 448 20.80 23.03 -0.55
CA GLU A 448 20.98 23.15 -2.01
C GLU A 448 19.73 22.75 -2.80
N HIS A 449 18.65 22.37 -2.13
CA HIS A 449 17.46 21.83 -2.75
C HIS A 449 16.89 22.72 -3.85
N MET A 450 16.64 23.99 -3.56
CA MET A 450 16.06 24.94 -4.51
C MET A 450 16.94 25.12 -5.75
N LYS A 451 18.25 25.16 -5.55
CA LYS A 451 19.23 25.26 -6.64
C LYS A 451 19.24 24.03 -7.55
N VAL A 452 19.16 22.83 -6.95
CA VAL A 452 19.27 21.55 -7.69
C VAL A 452 17.96 21.19 -8.39
N TRP A 453 16.83 21.39 -7.72
CA TRP A 453 15.53 20.91 -8.18
C TRP A 453 14.65 21.99 -8.83
N HIS A 454 14.86 23.25 -8.50
CA HIS A 454 14.03 24.40 -8.98
C HIS A 454 14.81 25.46 -9.76
N ASN A 455 16.14 25.33 -9.87
CA ASN A 455 17.03 26.31 -10.55
C ASN A 455 16.97 27.72 -9.94
N GLU A 456 16.77 27.84 -8.62
CA GLU A 456 16.73 29.10 -7.88
C GLU A 456 18.03 29.39 -7.12
#